data_449c47983eadddfd5aa70b79cd7fb6ee
#
_entry.id   449c47983eadddfd5aa70b79cd7fb6ee
#
_cell.length_a   1.000
_cell.length_b   1.000
_cell.length_c   1.000
_cell.angle_alpha   90.00
_cell.angle_beta   90.00
_cell.angle_gamma   90.00
#
_symmetry.space_group_name_H-M   'P 1'
#
loop_
_entity.id
_entity.type
_entity.pdbx_description
1 polymer ?
#
loop_
_entity_poly.entity_id
_entity_poly.type
_entity_poly.pdbx_seq_one_letter_code
_entity_poly.pdbx_strand_id
1 'polypeptide(L)'
;MSSYLFNNNTASLNDLWFESHSSLLKMVCMELGATDKIEELSQKYLGEKLKIKAPKDPNKPKRAKSAFMFYCEKHRPKLIEDQRKVGKVNIGDIAKILGKGWKKLKDSQRKQFDASALKDKDRYANAIGEYNEKNGLCL
;
A
#
# COMPACT_ATOMS: atom_id res chain seq x y z
N MET A 1 -7.58 -20.80 -13.11
CA MET A 1 -7.59 -19.38 -12.67
C MET A 1 -7.08 -19.31 -11.25
N SER A 2 -6.12 -18.45 -10.93
CA SER A 2 -5.56 -18.35 -9.58
C SER A 2 -6.62 -17.80 -8.63
N SER A 3 -6.71 -18.32 -7.38
CA SER A 3 -7.67 -17.83 -6.37
C SER A 3 -7.48 -16.35 -6.05
N TYR A 4 -6.27 -15.83 -6.25
CA TYR A 4 -5.95 -14.39 -6.08
C TYR A 4 -6.58 -13.52 -7.16
N LEU A 5 -6.59 -13.96 -8.42
CA LEU A 5 -7.25 -13.25 -9.51
C LEU A 5 -8.76 -13.22 -9.29
N PHE A 6 -9.35 -14.34 -8.86
CA PHE A 6 -10.76 -14.42 -8.53
C PHE A 6 -11.14 -13.43 -7.42
N ASN A 7 -10.39 -13.40 -6.32
CA ASN A 7 -10.65 -12.48 -5.21
C ASN A 7 -10.47 -11.00 -5.60
N ASN A 8 -9.47 -10.68 -6.42
CA ASN A 8 -9.27 -9.31 -6.92
C ASN A 8 -10.43 -8.88 -7.81
N ASN A 9 -10.90 -9.75 -8.72
CA ASN A 9 -12.03 -9.45 -9.58
C ASN A 9 -13.31 -9.28 -8.77
N THR A 10 -13.53 -10.12 -7.75
CA THR A 10 -14.69 -10.00 -6.85
C THR A 10 -14.67 -8.68 -6.09
N ALA A 11 -13.52 -8.24 -5.59
CA ALA A 11 -13.38 -6.94 -4.93
C ALA A 11 -13.70 -5.78 -5.88
N SER A 12 -13.17 -5.82 -7.10
CA SER A 12 -13.44 -4.78 -8.13
C SER A 12 -14.90 -4.73 -8.54
N LEU A 13 -15.54 -5.90 -8.72
CA LEU A 13 -16.97 -5.97 -9.01
C LEU A 13 -17.83 -5.42 -7.88
N ASN A 14 -17.49 -5.73 -6.62
CA ASN A 14 -18.19 -5.19 -5.46
C ASN A 14 -18.07 -3.65 -5.39
N ASP A 15 -16.89 -3.11 -5.69
CA ASP A 15 -16.66 -1.67 -5.73
C ASP A 15 -17.51 -1.00 -6.83
N LEU A 16 -17.48 -1.55 -8.04
CA LEU A 16 -18.26 -1.06 -9.17
C LEU A 16 -19.77 -1.13 -8.91
N TRP A 17 -20.24 -2.24 -8.35
CA TRP A 17 -21.63 -2.43 -7.98
C TRP A 17 -22.09 -1.36 -6.99
N PHE A 18 -21.34 -1.17 -5.90
CA PHE A 18 -21.69 -0.19 -4.86
C PHE A 18 -21.70 1.24 -5.41
N GLU A 19 -20.71 1.61 -6.20
CA GLU A 19 -20.62 2.95 -6.81
C GLU A 19 -21.76 3.20 -7.81
N SER A 20 -22.09 2.23 -8.64
CA SER A 20 -23.19 2.31 -9.59
C SER A 20 -24.54 2.50 -8.90
N HIS A 21 -24.84 1.69 -7.89
CA HIS A 21 -26.11 1.78 -7.16
C HIS A 21 -26.20 3.05 -6.30
N SER A 22 -25.09 3.47 -5.71
CA SER A 22 -25.03 4.75 -4.99
C SER A 22 -25.28 5.95 -5.91
N SER A 23 -24.75 5.91 -7.13
CA SER A 23 -24.96 6.95 -8.13
C SER A 23 -26.42 6.96 -8.62
N LEU A 24 -26.98 5.80 -8.92
CA LEU A 24 -28.38 5.65 -9.33
C LEU A 24 -29.32 6.20 -8.26
N LEU A 25 -29.12 5.83 -7.00
CA LEU A 25 -29.95 6.30 -5.89
C LEU A 25 -29.89 7.82 -5.74
N LYS A 26 -28.71 8.43 -5.90
CA LYS A 26 -28.54 9.89 -5.89
C LYS A 26 -29.31 10.55 -7.03
N MET A 27 -29.21 10.01 -8.26
CA MET A 27 -29.95 10.55 -9.41
C MET A 27 -31.46 10.48 -9.19
N VAL A 28 -31.98 9.35 -8.72
CA VAL A 28 -33.40 9.19 -8.43
C VAL A 28 -33.87 10.18 -7.35
N CYS A 29 -33.08 10.36 -6.28
CA CYS A 29 -33.44 11.35 -5.24
C CYS A 29 -33.43 12.80 -5.77
N MET A 30 -32.51 13.12 -6.69
CA MET A 30 -32.47 14.44 -7.35
C MET A 30 -33.72 14.67 -8.22
N GLU A 31 -34.11 13.69 -9.03
CA GLU A 31 -35.30 13.75 -9.88
C GLU A 31 -36.59 13.91 -9.06
N LEU A 32 -36.67 13.27 -7.91
CA LEU A 32 -37.82 13.34 -7.00
C LEU A 32 -37.79 14.55 -6.06
N GLY A 33 -36.76 15.40 -6.13
CA GLY A 33 -36.59 16.54 -5.23
C GLY A 33 -36.37 16.17 -3.76
N ALA A 34 -35.94 14.93 -3.50
CA ALA A 34 -35.72 14.37 -2.15
C ALA A 34 -34.22 14.26 -1.80
N THR A 35 -33.44 15.30 -2.10
CA THR A 35 -32.01 15.33 -1.90
C THR A 35 -31.59 15.22 -0.42
N ASP A 36 -32.43 15.66 0.48
CA ASP A 36 -32.27 15.53 1.93
C ASP A 36 -32.33 14.10 2.44
N LYS A 37 -32.93 13.18 1.67
CA LYS A 37 -33.08 11.76 2.02
C LYS A 37 -31.98 10.85 1.45
N ILE A 38 -31.05 11.39 0.68
CA ILE A 38 -29.99 10.58 0.01
C ILE A 38 -29.22 9.75 1.04
N GLU A 39 -28.80 10.35 2.14
CA GLU A 39 -28.00 9.69 3.18
C GLU A 39 -28.80 8.58 3.87
N GLU A 40 -30.04 8.88 4.28
CA GLU A 40 -30.95 7.93 4.92
C GLU A 40 -31.24 6.73 4.01
N LEU A 41 -31.60 6.99 2.75
CA LEU A 41 -31.90 5.94 1.79
C LEU A 41 -30.67 5.11 1.40
N SER A 42 -29.50 5.75 1.28
CA SER A 42 -28.25 5.04 1.05
C SER A 42 -27.94 4.08 2.19
N GLN A 43 -28.05 4.54 3.43
CA GLN A 43 -27.80 3.69 4.60
C GLN A 43 -28.82 2.56 4.72
N LYS A 44 -30.10 2.84 4.42
CA LYS A 44 -31.19 1.86 4.53
C LYS A 44 -31.11 0.75 3.46
N TYR A 45 -30.80 1.09 2.22
CA TYR A 45 -30.89 0.15 1.08
C TYR A 45 -29.55 -0.37 0.58
N LEU A 46 -28.47 0.41 0.67
CA LEU A 46 -27.12 -0.02 0.28
C LEU A 46 -26.28 -0.44 1.49
N GLY A 47 -26.49 0.18 2.65
CA GLY A 47 -25.66 -0.02 3.82
C GLY A 47 -24.22 0.46 3.62
N GLU A 48 -23.28 -0.14 4.36
CA GLU A 48 -21.87 0.15 4.22
C GLU A 48 -21.23 -0.66 3.10
N LYS A 49 -20.33 -0.03 2.33
CA LYS A 49 -19.53 -0.71 1.31
C LYS A 49 -18.70 -1.84 1.93
N LEU A 50 -18.87 -3.07 1.45
CA LEU A 50 -18.13 -4.22 1.93
C LEU A 50 -16.63 -4.05 1.66
N LYS A 51 -15.82 -4.12 2.71
CA LYS A 51 -14.35 -4.07 2.63
C LYS A 51 -13.79 -5.46 2.35
N ILE A 52 -13.87 -5.89 1.09
CA ILE A 52 -13.30 -7.17 0.66
C ILE A 52 -11.78 -7.02 0.59
N LYS A 53 -11.05 -7.70 1.49
CA LYS A 53 -9.59 -7.76 1.44
C LYS A 53 -9.19 -8.96 0.60
N ALA A 54 -8.67 -8.71 -0.59
CA ALA A 54 -8.04 -9.78 -1.37
C ALA A 54 -6.81 -10.32 -0.62
N PRO A 55 -6.66 -11.66 -0.51
CA PRO A 55 -5.47 -12.25 0.06
C PRO A 55 -4.25 -11.86 -0.77
N LYS A 56 -3.16 -11.51 -0.09
CA LYS A 56 -1.90 -11.19 -0.78
C LYS A 56 -1.28 -12.48 -1.29
N ASP A 57 -0.88 -12.50 -2.56
CA ASP A 57 -0.15 -13.64 -3.11
C ASP A 57 1.24 -13.72 -2.44
N PRO A 58 1.55 -14.83 -1.75
CA PRO A 58 2.85 -15.03 -1.12
C PRO A 58 4.00 -15.08 -2.14
N ASN A 59 3.72 -15.46 -3.39
CA ASN A 59 4.72 -15.55 -4.47
C ASN A 59 4.97 -14.22 -5.18
N LYS A 60 4.13 -13.20 -4.92
CA LYS A 60 4.32 -11.89 -5.54
C LYS A 60 5.62 -11.24 -5.05
N PRO A 61 6.51 -10.80 -5.97
CA PRO A 61 7.76 -10.17 -5.60
C PRO A 61 7.57 -8.96 -4.69
N LYS A 62 8.39 -8.86 -3.65
CA LYS A 62 8.38 -7.68 -2.76
C LYS A 62 8.86 -6.46 -3.53
N ARG A 63 8.16 -5.34 -3.36
CA ARG A 63 8.49 -4.06 -4.00
C ARG A 63 9.93 -3.66 -3.73
N ALA A 64 10.52 -2.92 -4.68
CA ALA A 64 11.85 -2.37 -4.52
C ALA A 64 11.93 -1.45 -3.28
N LYS A 65 13.06 -1.55 -2.57
CA LYS A 65 13.35 -0.71 -1.41
C LYS A 65 13.88 0.64 -1.89
N SER A 66 13.43 1.71 -1.22
CA SER A 66 13.96 3.06 -1.44
C SER A 66 15.34 3.23 -0.77
N ALA A 67 16.09 4.24 -1.18
CA ALA A 67 17.37 4.61 -0.56
C ALA A 67 17.25 4.83 0.95
N PHE A 68 16.16 5.46 1.39
CA PHE A 68 15.88 5.62 2.82
C PHE A 68 15.70 4.30 3.55
N MET A 69 15.10 3.28 2.92
CA MET A 69 14.97 1.96 3.53
C MET A 69 16.32 1.27 3.74
N PHE A 70 17.24 1.37 2.76
CA PHE A 70 18.62 0.88 2.91
C PHE A 70 19.38 1.61 4.01
N TYR A 71 19.20 2.93 4.11
CA TYR A 71 19.74 3.70 5.23
C TYR A 71 19.18 3.22 6.58
N CYS A 72 17.87 3.00 6.67
CA CYS A 72 17.24 2.49 7.88
C CYS A 72 17.73 1.10 8.25
N GLU A 73 17.88 0.18 7.29
CA GLU A 73 18.39 -1.17 7.55
C GLU A 73 19.82 -1.15 8.14
N LYS A 74 20.66 -0.25 7.65
CA LYS A 74 22.03 -0.10 8.14
C LYS A 74 22.11 0.47 9.55
N HIS A 75 21.27 1.44 9.88
CA HIS A 75 21.38 2.22 11.13
C HIS A 75 20.43 1.77 12.24
N ARG A 76 19.29 1.13 11.91
CA ARG A 76 18.29 0.69 12.87
C ARG A 76 18.82 -0.28 13.91
N PRO A 77 19.60 -1.32 13.58
CA PRO A 77 20.09 -2.28 14.57
C PRO A 77 20.87 -1.61 15.71
N LYS A 78 21.76 -0.67 15.36
CA LYS A 78 22.55 0.09 16.35
C LYS A 78 21.66 0.92 17.27
N LEU A 79 20.66 1.64 16.73
CA LEU A 79 19.75 2.44 17.53
C LEU A 79 18.87 1.60 18.45
N ILE A 80 18.47 0.41 18.02
CA ILE A 80 17.73 -0.54 18.87
C ILE A 80 18.62 -1.01 20.03
N GLU A 81 19.88 -1.34 19.73
CA GLU A 81 20.83 -1.78 20.77
C GLU A 81 21.10 -0.67 21.79
N ASP A 82 21.31 0.55 21.32
CA ASP A 82 21.52 1.72 22.20
C ASP A 82 20.31 1.97 23.10
N GLN A 83 19.09 1.86 22.57
CA GLN A 83 17.87 2.00 23.39
C GLN A 83 17.65 0.83 24.36
N ARG A 84 18.04 -0.38 23.99
CA ARG A 84 18.00 -1.54 24.92
C ARG A 84 18.87 -1.32 26.15
N LYS A 85 20.04 -0.71 25.99
CA LYS A 85 20.93 -0.36 27.10
C LYS A 85 20.29 0.64 28.07
N VAL A 86 19.38 1.49 27.58
CA VAL A 86 18.63 2.47 28.39
C VAL A 86 17.33 1.89 28.97
N GLY A 87 17.00 0.63 28.65
CA GLY A 87 15.88 -0.12 29.24
C GLY A 87 14.51 0.11 28.60
N LYS A 88 14.39 0.91 27.53
CA LYS A 88 13.10 1.17 26.87
C LYS A 88 13.27 1.34 25.34
N VAL A 89 12.78 0.36 24.58
CA VAL A 89 12.80 0.45 23.11
C VAL A 89 11.49 1.02 22.61
N ASN A 90 11.53 2.21 22.01
CA ASN A 90 10.40 2.83 21.32
C ASN A 90 10.66 2.90 19.82
N ILE A 91 9.92 2.08 19.04
CA ILE A 91 10.06 2.00 17.57
C ILE A 91 9.73 3.34 16.91
N GLY A 92 8.76 4.10 17.46
CA GLY A 92 8.38 5.42 16.92
C GLY A 92 9.51 6.45 17.06
N ASP A 93 10.22 6.46 18.17
CA ASP A 93 11.34 7.38 18.39
C ASP A 93 12.56 7.00 17.52
N ILE A 94 12.82 5.70 17.35
CA ILE A 94 13.84 5.21 16.40
C ILE A 94 13.53 5.70 14.98
N ALA A 95 12.27 5.61 14.55
CA ALA A 95 11.86 6.08 13.23
C ALA A 95 12.05 7.60 13.07
N LYS A 96 11.74 8.40 14.11
CA LYS A 96 11.99 9.85 14.11
C LYS A 96 13.48 10.18 14.02
N ILE A 97 14.33 9.46 14.77
CA ILE A 97 15.79 9.65 14.75
C ILE A 97 16.34 9.33 13.35
N LEU A 98 15.94 8.20 12.77
CA LEU A 98 16.32 7.81 11.42
C LEU A 98 15.88 8.83 10.37
N GLY A 99 14.66 9.35 10.45
CA GLY A 99 14.15 10.39 9.55
C GLY A 99 14.93 11.70 9.66
N LYS A 100 15.25 12.14 10.88
CA LYS A 100 16.09 13.32 11.10
C LYS A 100 17.51 13.10 10.60
N GLY A 101 18.11 11.92 10.83
CA GLY A 101 19.43 11.56 10.34
C GLY A 101 19.50 11.55 8.82
N TRP A 102 18.49 10.98 8.15
CA TRP A 102 18.38 10.98 6.69
C TRP A 102 18.35 12.40 6.09
N LYS A 103 17.58 13.31 6.69
CA LYS A 103 17.49 14.70 6.24
C LYS A 103 18.83 15.45 6.35
N LYS A 104 19.67 15.10 7.33
CA LYS A 104 20.99 15.73 7.57
C LYS A 104 22.11 15.13 6.71
N LEU A 105 21.89 14.02 6.03
CA LEU A 105 22.88 13.39 5.17
C LEU A 105 23.25 14.29 3.99
N LYS A 106 24.54 14.42 3.73
CA LYS A 106 25.07 15.09 2.53
C LYS A 106 24.80 14.22 1.29
N ASP A 107 24.67 14.84 0.13
CA ASP A 107 24.38 14.14 -1.14
C ASP A 107 25.43 13.08 -1.47
N SER A 108 26.70 13.34 -1.16
CA SER A 108 27.78 12.33 -1.32
C SER A 108 27.54 11.04 -0.51
N GLN A 109 26.95 11.19 0.68
CA GLN A 109 26.63 10.03 1.54
C GLN A 109 25.34 9.32 1.12
N ARG A 110 24.39 10.04 0.51
CA ARG A 110 23.15 9.47 -0.04
C ARG A 110 23.42 8.62 -1.27
N LYS A 111 24.36 9.01 -2.13
CA LYS A 111 24.70 8.32 -3.37
C LYS A 111 24.90 6.80 -3.21
N GLN A 112 25.50 6.36 -2.11
CA GLN A 112 25.66 4.91 -1.85
C GLN A 112 24.31 4.18 -1.65
N PHE A 113 23.34 4.84 -1.02
CA PHE A 113 22.01 4.29 -0.80
C PHE A 113 21.15 4.38 -2.05
N ASP A 114 21.32 5.44 -2.83
CA ASP A 114 20.67 5.61 -4.13
C ASP A 114 21.13 4.55 -5.12
N ALA A 115 22.43 4.25 -5.16
CA ALA A 115 22.98 3.16 -5.97
C ALA A 115 22.41 1.78 -5.55
N SER A 116 22.24 1.54 -4.24
CA SER A 116 21.62 0.32 -3.74
C SER A 116 20.14 0.23 -4.11
N ALA A 117 19.42 1.35 -4.02
CA ALA A 117 18.02 1.43 -4.40
C ALA A 117 17.81 1.22 -5.91
N LEU A 118 18.71 1.73 -6.75
CA LEU A 118 18.67 1.50 -8.19
C LEU A 118 18.84 0.01 -8.52
N LYS A 119 19.84 -0.65 -7.96
CA LYS A 119 20.02 -2.10 -8.13
C LYS A 119 18.80 -2.92 -7.68
N ASP A 120 18.17 -2.52 -6.57
CA ASP A 120 16.98 -3.23 -6.08
C ASP A 120 15.75 -2.94 -6.94
N LYS A 121 15.68 -1.77 -7.57
CA LYS A 121 14.64 -1.44 -8.57
C LYS A 121 14.76 -2.32 -9.81
N ASP A 122 15.98 -2.55 -10.30
CA ASP A 122 16.23 -3.44 -11.44
C ASP A 122 15.89 -4.91 -11.06
N ARG A 123 16.29 -5.35 -9.87
CA ARG A 123 15.87 -6.67 -9.35
C ARG A 123 14.36 -6.82 -9.34
N TYR A 124 13.65 -5.81 -8.84
CA TYR A 124 12.18 -5.85 -8.77
C TYR A 124 11.54 -5.86 -10.16
N ALA A 125 12.06 -5.06 -11.09
CA ALA A 125 11.55 -5.01 -12.47
C ALA A 125 11.65 -6.39 -13.14
N ASN A 126 12.80 -7.08 -13.00
CA ASN A 126 12.98 -8.42 -13.54
C ASN A 126 12.05 -9.43 -12.86
N ALA A 127 12.01 -9.44 -11.52
CA ALA A 127 11.18 -10.37 -10.76
C ALA A 127 9.67 -10.19 -11.01
N ILE A 128 9.19 -8.95 -11.20
CA ILE A 128 7.77 -8.72 -11.50
C ILE A 128 7.45 -9.07 -12.94
N GLY A 129 8.39 -8.90 -13.88
CA GLY A 129 8.26 -9.38 -15.26
C GLY A 129 8.05 -10.89 -15.29
N GLU A 130 8.97 -11.66 -14.69
CA GLU A 130 8.86 -13.12 -14.60
C GLU A 130 7.57 -13.59 -13.90
N TYR A 131 7.17 -12.88 -12.84
CA TYR A 131 5.92 -13.18 -12.13
C TYR A 131 4.69 -12.95 -13.03
N ASN A 132 4.66 -11.86 -13.79
CA ASN A 132 3.56 -11.54 -14.69
C ASN A 132 3.47 -12.56 -15.84
N GLU A 133 4.59 -12.93 -16.43
CA GLU A 133 4.65 -13.96 -17.47
C GLU A 133 4.10 -15.31 -16.98
N LYS A 134 4.55 -15.77 -15.82
CA LYS A 134 4.07 -17.03 -15.20
C LYS A 134 2.57 -17.04 -14.88
N ASN A 135 1.99 -15.87 -14.61
CA ASN A 135 0.58 -15.74 -14.25
C ASN A 135 -0.31 -15.28 -15.43
N GLY A 136 0.25 -15.14 -16.64
CA GLY A 136 -0.50 -14.66 -17.80
C GLY A 136 -1.03 -13.24 -17.66
N LEU A 137 -0.31 -12.39 -16.89
CA LEU A 137 -0.65 -11.00 -16.60
C LEU A 137 0.09 -10.02 -17.54
N CYS A 138 0.59 -10.50 -18.69
CA CYS A 138 1.14 -9.61 -19.71
C CYS A 138 -0.01 -8.76 -20.30
N LEU A 139 0.11 -7.46 -20.09
CA LEU A 139 -0.69 -6.42 -20.77
C LEU A 139 -0.08 -6.15 -22.13
#